data_b4209f0811207eba54b9403e8a74685e
#
_entry.id   b4209f0811207eba54b9403e8a74685e
#
_cell.length_a   1.000
_cell.length_b   1.000
_cell.length_c   1.000
_cell.angle_alpha   90.00
_cell.angle_beta   90.00
_cell.angle_gamma   90.00
#
_symmetry.space_group_name_H-M   'P 1'
#
loop_
_entity.id
_entity.type
_entity.pdbx_description
1 polymer ?
#
loop_
_entity_poly.entity_id
_entity_poly.type
_entity_poly.pdbx_seq_one_letter_code
_entity_poly.pdbx_strand_id
1 'polypeptide(L)'
;MKILLADDNLPSRELMREILETSGHRVMEAVNGRDALDLVHQNRPDLVFLDLQMPVMDGFRVIQELRNDIRFRRLPVVAVTASAMLGDRERAIAAGFDSYIAKPINLGEVRKQVESLSSRDPDSGK
;
A
#
# COMPACT_ATOMS: atom_id res chain seq x y z
N MET A 1 -7.22 -12.12 -0.56
CA MET A 1 -7.43 -11.05 0.43
C MET A 1 -7.93 -9.78 -0.25
N LYS A 2 -8.37 -8.84 0.54
CA LYS A 2 -8.88 -7.56 0.07
C LYS A 2 -7.75 -6.54 0.09
N ILE A 3 -7.39 -6.01 -1.07
CA ILE A 3 -6.23 -5.12 -1.22
C ILE A 3 -6.66 -3.77 -1.77
N LEU A 4 -6.21 -2.70 -1.12
CA LEU A 4 -6.40 -1.35 -1.62
C LEU A 4 -5.15 -0.92 -2.36
N LEU A 5 -5.36 -0.35 -3.52
CA LEU A 5 -4.29 0.12 -4.40
C LEU A 5 -4.50 1.60 -4.64
N ALA A 6 -3.62 2.43 -4.09
CA ALA A 6 -3.71 3.88 -4.22
C ALA A 6 -2.57 4.40 -5.09
N ASP A 7 -2.90 4.92 -6.26
CA ASP A 7 -1.93 5.43 -7.23
C ASP A 7 -2.68 6.32 -8.22
N ASP A 8 -2.19 7.52 -8.44
CA ASP A 8 -2.82 8.45 -9.39
C ASP A 8 -2.43 8.16 -10.84
N ASN A 9 -1.43 7.31 -11.05
CA ASN A 9 -0.97 6.94 -12.40
C ASN A 9 -1.76 5.74 -12.89
N LEU A 10 -2.59 5.95 -13.93
CA LEU A 10 -3.46 4.90 -14.43
C LEU A 10 -2.72 3.65 -14.91
N PRO A 11 -1.67 3.76 -15.75
CA PRO A 11 -0.96 2.56 -16.19
C PRO A 11 -0.38 1.74 -15.05
N SER A 12 0.21 2.39 -14.05
CA SER A 12 0.75 1.69 -12.89
C SER A 12 -0.35 0.99 -12.11
N ARG A 13 -1.47 1.67 -11.92
CA ARG A 13 -2.60 1.13 -11.17
C ARG A 13 -3.21 -0.08 -11.90
N GLU A 14 -3.34 0.01 -13.22
CA GLU A 14 -3.88 -1.10 -14.01
C GLU A 14 -2.96 -2.32 -13.96
N LEU A 15 -1.66 -2.11 -14.07
CA LEU A 15 -0.69 -3.19 -14.01
C LEU A 15 -0.74 -3.90 -12.65
N MET A 16 -0.71 -3.13 -11.57
CA MET A 16 -0.79 -3.69 -10.23
C MET A 16 -2.08 -4.47 -10.02
N ARG A 17 -3.19 -3.89 -10.48
CA ARG A 17 -4.49 -4.54 -10.35
C ARG A 17 -4.50 -5.88 -11.06
N GLU A 18 -3.98 -5.92 -12.29
CA GLU A 18 -3.93 -7.16 -13.05
C GLU A 18 -3.11 -8.23 -12.32
N ILE A 19 -1.94 -7.83 -11.81
CA ILE A 19 -1.09 -8.75 -11.05
C ILE A 19 -1.84 -9.32 -9.85
N LEU A 20 -2.49 -8.46 -9.09
CA LEU A 20 -3.15 -8.87 -7.87
C LEU A 20 -4.41 -9.70 -8.12
N GLU A 21 -5.21 -9.30 -9.10
CA GLU A 21 -6.43 -10.04 -9.44
C GLU A 21 -6.11 -11.41 -10.03
N THR A 22 -5.06 -11.49 -10.83
CA THR A 22 -4.62 -12.78 -11.39
C THR A 22 -4.18 -13.72 -10.26
N SER A 23 -3.71 -13.17 -9.16
CA SER A 23 -3.31 -13.97 -8.00
C SER A 23 -4.48 -14.28 -7.06
N GLY A 24 -5.70 -13.92 -7.44
CA GLY A 24 -6.89 -14.28 -6.69
C GLY A 24 -7.36 -13.26 -5.65
N HIS A 25 -6.80 -12.05 -5.66
CA HIS A 25 -7.17 -11.03 -4.68
C HIS A 25 -8.24 -10.11 -5.20
N ARG A 26 -8.99 -9.51 -4.29
CA ARG A 26 -9.97 -8.46 -4.61
C ARG A 26 -9.29 -7.11 -4.46
N VAL A 27 -9.39 -6.28 -5.49
CA VAL A 27 -8.68 -5.01 -5.53
C VAL A 27 -9.64 -3.84 -5.54
N MET A 28 -9.39 -2.89 -4.66
CA MET A 28 -10.06 -1.59 -4.65
C MET A 28 -9.05 -0.55 -5.07
N GLU A 29 -9.49 0.48 -5.76
CA GLU A 29 -8.59 1.50 -6.29
C GLU A 29 -8.92 2.88 -5.74
N ALA A 30 -7.87 3.64 -5.42
CA ALA A 30 -7.95 5.04 -5.04
C ALA A 30 -7.00 5.83 -5.93
N VAL A 31 -7.36 7.08 -6.23
CA VAL A 31 -6.57 7.93 -7.11
C VAL A 31 -5.86 9.06 -6.38
N ASN A 32 -6.11 9.19 -5.10
CA ASN A 32 -5.41 10.17 -4.26
C ASN A 32 -5.46 9.68 -2.81
N GLY A 33 -4.73 10.40 -1.94
CA GLY A 33 -4.63 9.99 -0.55
C GLY A 33 -5.93 10.09 0.23
N ARG A 34 -6.76 11.06 -0.10
CA ARG A 34 -8.04 11.23 0.57
C ARG A 34 -8.96 10.05 0.28
N ASP A 35 -9.05 9.67 -1.00
CA ASP A 35 -9.83 8.50 -1.40
C ASP A 35 -9.30 7.25 -0.71
N ALA A 36 -7.98 7.14 -0.60
CA ALA A 36 -7.36 5.99 0.05
C ALA A 36 -7.81 5.86 1.51
N LEU A 37 -7.75 6.96 2.24
CA LEU A 37 -8.20 6.96 3.64
C LEU A 37 -9.67 6.60 3.76
N ASP A 38 -10.51 7.18 2.90
CA ASP A 38 -11.95 6.90 2.93
C ASP A 38 -12.21 5.41 2.69
N LEU A 39 -11.51 4.82 1.72
CA LEU A 39 -11.70 3.41 1.40
C LEU A 39 -11.18 2.49 2.51
N VAL A 40 -10.10 2.87 3.18
CA VAL A 40 -9.62 2.11 4.33
C VAL A 40 -10.69 2.09 5.43
N HIS A 41 -11.27 3.24 5.73
CA HIS A 41 -12.30 3.33 6.76
C HIS A 41 -13.56 2.55 6.39
N GLN A 42 -13.97 2.61 5.12
CA GLN A 42 -15.20 1.98 4.67
C GLN A 42 -15.07 0.48 4.47
N ASN A 43 -13.95 0.02 3.97
CA ASN A 43 -13.81 -1.37 3.52
C ASN A 43 -12.84 -2.21 4.32
N ARG A 44 -12.00 -1.61 5.13
CA ARG A 44 -11.03 -2.31 5.98
C ARG A 44 -10.23 -3.36 5.20
N PRO A 45 -9.39 -2.93 4.26
CA PRO A 45 -8.60 -3.88 3.47
C PRO A 45 -7.60 -4.63 4.35
N ASP A 46 -7.11 -5.74 3.82
CA ASP A 46 -6.11 -6.56 4.49
C ASP A 46 -4.70 -6.07 4.21
N LEU A 47 -4.51 -5.35 3.11
CA LEU A 47 -3.22 -4.87 2.67
C LEU A 47 -3.41 -3.62 1.80
N VAL A 48 -2.51 -2.66 1.91
CA VAL A 48 -2.55 -1.43 1.11
C VAL A 48 -1.24 -1.24 0.38
N PHE A 49 -1.32 -0.98 -0.93
CA PHE A 49 -0.20 -0.46 -1.72
C PHE A 49 -0.45 1.02 -1.94
N LEU A 50 0.45 1.86 -1.50
CA LEU A 50 0.22 3.30 -1.42
C LEU A 50 1.36 4.07 -2.08
N ASP A 51 1.04 4.76 -3.17
CA ASP A 51 2.01 5.62 -3.84
C ASP A 51 2.35 6.79 -2.91
N LEU A 52 3.63 7.09 -2.81
CA LEU A 52 4.08 8.21 -1.98
C LEU A 52 3.73 9.57 -2.57
N GLN A 53 3.65 9.65 -3.90
CA GLN A 53 3.38 10.90 -4.59
C GLN A 53 2.00 10.89 -5.22
N MET A 54 1.06 11.53 -4.55
CA MET A 54 -0.32 11.62 -5.03
C MET A 54 -0.85 13.03 -4.77
N PRO A 55 -1.82 13.48 -5.59
CA PRO A 55 -2.44 14.78 -5.35
C PRO A 55 -3.36 14.74 -4.13
N VAL A 56 -3.79 15.89 -3.68
CA VAL A 56 -4.71 16.11 -2.55
C VAL A 56 -4.05 15.76 -1.22
N MET A 57 -3.57 14.53 -1.08
CA MET A 57 -2.91 14.07 0.14
C MET A 57 -1.89 13.01 -0.25
N ASP A 58 -0.62 13.24 0.04
CA ASP A 58 0.42 12.29 -0.36
C ASP A 58 0.47 11.07 0.57
N GLY A 59 1.29 10.09 0.19
CA GLY A 59 1.36 8.84 0.93
C GLY A 59 1.89 8.97 2.34
N PHE A 60 2.79 9.92 2.57
CA PHE A 60 3.32 10.13 3.93
C PHE A 60 2.24 10.65 4.87
N ARG A 61 1.36 11.51 4.36
CA ARG A 61 0.25 12.00 5.18
C ARG A 61 -0.75 10.87 5.46
N VAL A 62 -1.01 10.04 4.46
CA VAL A 62 -1.93 8.91 4.64
C VAL A 62 -1.41 7.95 5.71
N ILE A 63 -0.12 7.59 5.64
CA ILE A 63 0.43 6.64 6.62
C ILE A 63 0.40 7.23 8.02
N GLN A 64 0.65 8.53 8.13
CA GLN A 64 0.59 9.20 9.42
C GLN A 64 -0.81 9.09 10.04
N GLU A 65 -1.84 9.34 9.23
CA GLU A 65 -3.23 9.23 9.69
C GLU A 65 -3.57 7.80 10.10
N LEU A 66 -3.12 6.82 9.31
CA LEU A 66 -3.39 5.42 9.63
C LEU A 66 -2.72 4.98 10.92
N ARG A 67 -1.46 5.37 11.13
CA ARG A 67 -0.72 4.93 12.31
C ARG A 67 -1.19 5.63 13.59
N ASN A 68 -1.85 6.77 13.45
CA ASN A 68 -2.43 7.46 14.59
C ASN A 68 -3.81 6.90 14.96
N ASP A 69 -4.38 6.05 14.11
CA ASP A 69 -5.69 5.44 14.37
C ASP A 69 -5.46 4.03 14.88
N ILE A 70 -5.94 3.75 16.09
CA ILE A 70 -5.71 2.44 16.72
C ILE A 70 -6.26 1.29 15.88
N ARG A 71 -7.31 1.54 15.10
CA ARG A 71 -7.91 0.51 14.25
C ARG A 71 -7.00 0.08 13.12
N PHE A 72 -6.08 0.96 12.67
CA PHE A 72 -5.25 0.71 11.50
C PHE A 72 -3.76 0.75 11.81
N ARG A 73 -3.41 0.76 13.08
CA ARG A 73 -2.01 0.84 13.49
C ARG A 73 -1.18 -0.33 12.95
N ARG A 74 -1.79 -1.48 12.77
CA ARG A 74 -1.10 -2.68 12.28
C ARG A 74 -1.48 -3.08 10.87
N LEU A 75 -2.26 -2.27 10.19
CA LEU A 75 -2.62 -2.53 8.80
C LEU A 75 -1.36 -2.59 7.95
N PRO A 76 -1.10 -3.69 7.21
CA PRO A 76 0.07 -3.75 6.35
C PRO A 76 -0.04 -2.74 5.20
N VAL A 77 0.96 -1.89 5.06
CA VAL A 77 1.00 -0.86 4.02
C VAL A 77 2.36 -0.88 3.34
N VAL A 78 2.36 -1.04 2.03
CA VAL A 78 3.57 -1.02 1.21
C VAL A 78 3.67 0.33 0.50
N ALA A 79 4.77 1.03 0.67
CA ALA A 79 5.03 2.27 -0.05
C ALA A 79 5.46 1.95 -1.48
N VAL A 80 4.93 2.68 -2.45
CA VAL A 80 5.30 2.53 -3.86
C VAL A 80 5.74 3.90 -4.37
N THR A 81 6.87 3.96 -5.09
CA THR A 81 7.36 5.25 -5.56
C THR A 81 8.13 5.15 -6.86
N ALA A 82 7.97 6.17 -7.71
CA ALA A 82 8.77 6.32 -8.93
C ALA A 82 10.11 6.97 -8.62
N SER A 83 10.23 7.61 -7.46
CA SER A 83 11.40 8.38 -7.05
C SER A 83 12.18 7.62 -5.98
N ALA A 84 12.87 6.57 -6.40
CA ALA A 84 13.62 5.73 -5.46
C ALA A 84 15.03 6.31 -5.27
N MET A 85 15.15 7.25 -4.37
CA MET A 85 16.45 7.87 -4.06
C MET A 85 17.06 7.20 -2.85
N LEU A 86 18.36 7.40 -2.69
CA LEU A 86 19.07 6.89 -1.52
C LEU A 86 18.41 7.43 -0.25
N GLY A 87 18.10 6.53 0.67
CA GLY A 87 17.47 6.92 1.93
C GLY A 87 15.95 6.93 1.90
N ASP A 88 15.32 6.83 0.73
CA ASP A 88 13.86 6.86 0.64
C ASP A 88 13.21 5.66 1.33
N ARG A 89 13.85 4.49 1.20
CA ARG A 89 13.36 3.29 1.88
C ARG A 89 13.33 3.50 3.40
N GLU A 90 14.42 4.01 3.93
CA GLU A 90 14.53 4.25 5.38
C GLU A 90 13.51 5.28 5.84
N ARG A 91 13.27 6.31 5.04
CA ARG A 91 12.26 7.32 5.36
C ARG A 91 10.86 6.72 5.38
N ALA A 92 10.56 5.86 4.42
CA ALA A 92 9.25 5.20 4.36
C ALA A 92 9.04 4.30 5.57
N ILE A 93 10.03 3.48 5.90
CA ILE A 93 9.94 2.58 7.05
C ILE A 93 9.81 3.40 8.34
N ALA A 94 10.59 4.46 8.47
CA ALA A 94 10.51 5.34 9.65
C ALA A 94 9.17 6.02 9.78
N ALA A 95 8.51 6.29 8.65
CA ALA A 95 7.18 6.93 8.66
C ALA A 95 6.06 5.97 9.03
N GLY A 96 6.32 4.66 9.02
CA GLY A 96 5.32 3.67 9.41
C GLY A 96 4.90 2.68 8.34
N PHE A 97 5.51 2.74 7.15
CA PHE A 97 5.27 1.73 6.12
C PHE A 97 5.95 0.43 6.51
N ASP A 98 5.33 -0.68 6.14
CA ASP A 98 5.88 -2.01 6.42
C ASP A 98 6.91 -2.44 5.39
N SER A 99 6.80 -1.93 4.18
CA SER A 99 7.69 -2.29 3.09
C SER A 99 7.69 -1.20 2.02
N TYR A 100 8.50 -1.40 0.99
CA TYR A 100 8.76 -0.38 0.00
C TYR A 100 9.05 -1.03 -1.36
N ILE A 101 8.41 -0.53 -2.40
CA ILE A 101 8.62 -0.98 -3.78
C ILE A 101 8.93 0.23 -4.65
N ALA A 102 9.99 0.12 -5.46
CA ALA A 102 10.31 1.15 -6.45
C ALA A 102 9.67 0.82 -7.78
N LYS A 103 9.13 1.81 -8.47
CA LYS A 103 8.68 1.64 -9.85
C LYS A 103 9.91 1.58 -10.76
N PRO A 104 9.86 0.88 -11.90
CA PRO A 104 8.67 0.23 -12.48
C PRO A 104 8.26 -1.03 -11.72
N ILE A 105 6.96 -1.29 -11.75
CA ILE A 105 6.38 -2.40 -11.01
C ILE A 105 6.87 -3.73 -11.57
N ASN A 106 7.28 -4.62 -10.66
CA ASN A 106 7.79 -5.93 -10.99
C ASN A 106 6.85 -6.99 -10.40
N LEU A 107 6.39 -7.90 -11.24
CA LEU A 107 5.45 -8.96 -10.85
C LEU A 107 5.95 -9.78 -9.65
N GLY A 108 7.20 -10.22 -9.73
CA GLY A 108 7.78 -11.05 -8.67
C GLY A 108 7.87 -10.32 -7.35
N GLU A 109 8.22 -9.03 -7.40
CA GLU A 109 8.34 -8.23 -6.18
C GLU A 109 6.98 -7.99 -5.53
N VAL A 110 5.95 -7.71 -6.34
CA VAL A 110 4.60 -7.53 -5.82
C VAL A 110 4.12 -8.81 -5.15
N ARG A 111 4.30 -9.95 -5.80
CA ARG A 111 3.89 -11.23 -5.24
C ARG A 111 4.63 -11.55 -3.95
N LYS A 112 5.92 -11.25 -3.91
CA LYS A 112 6.73 -11.47 -2.72
C LYS A 112 6.21 -10.64 -1.55
N GLN A 113 5.85 -9.38 -1.80
CA GLN A 113 5.31 -8.52 -0.75
C GLN A 113 3.97 -9.05 -0.24
N VAL A 114 3.09 -9.47 -1.14
CA VAL A 114 1.80 -10.02 -0.74
C VAL A 114 1.99 -11.26 0.13
N GLU A 115 2.86 -12.18 -0.29
CA GLU A 115 3.12 -13.39 0.48
C GLU A 115 3.69 -13.09 1.86
N SER A 116 4.65 -12.19 1.92
CA SER A 116 5.31 -11.83 3.16
C SER A 116 4.32 -11.20 4.14
N LEU A 117 3.48 -10.30 3.67
CA LEU A 117 2.58 -9.54 4.54
C LEU A 117 1.28 -10.30 4.83
N SER A 118 0.84 -11.16 3.92
CA SER A 118 -0.37 -11.95 4.17
C SER A 118 -0.16 -13.01 5.25
N SER A 119 1.08 -13.41 5.48
CA SER A 119 1.39 -14.37 6.55
C SER A 119 1.51 -13.70 7.91
N ARG A 120 1.50 -12.36 7.92
CA ARG A 120 1.53 -11.58 9.16
C ARG A 120 0.11 -11.33 9.63
N ASP A 121 -0.43 -12.28 10.33
CA ASP A 121 -1.75 -12.13 10.91
C ASP A 121 -1.62 -11.51 12.30
N PRO A 122 -2.15 -10.31 12.53
CA PRO A 122 -2.07 -9.68 13.85
C PRO A 122 -2.65 -10.54 14.96
N ASP A 123 -3.64 -11.35 14.63
CA ASP A 123 -4.29 -12.21 15.62
C ASP A 123 -3.52 -13.49 15.87
N SER A 124 -2.74 -13.93 14.88
CA SER A 124 -1.94 -15.13 15.02
C SER A 124 -0.50 -14.83 15.37
N GLY A 125 -0.15 -13.58 15.40
CA GLY A 125 1.21 -13.15 15.72
C GLY A 125 1.61 -13.43 17.14
N LYS A 126 1.02 -14.33 17.66
CA LYS A 126 1.30 -14.87 18.97
C LYS A 126 2.15 -16.08 18.82
#